data_e987c214a6397e54a8bc72209f5fc356
#
_entry.id   e987c214a6397e54a8bc72209f5fc356
#
_cell.length_a   1.000
_cell.length_b   1.000
_cell.length_c   1.000
_cell.angle_alpha   90.00
_cell.angle_beta   90.00
_cell.angle_gamma   90.00
#
_symmetry.space_group_name_H-M   'P 1'
#
loop_
_entity.id
_entity.type
_entity.pdbx_description
1 polymer ?
#
loop_
_entity_poly.entity_id
_entity_poly.type
_entity_poly.pdbx_seq_one_letter_code
_entity_poly.pdbx_strand_id
1 'polypeptide(L)'
;MNTYTENEIKTLEWNEHIRRRPGMYIGKLGDGSSPDDGIYVLLKEVMDNSVDEYAMGYGKQIVISISDKVVTVRDYGRGIPLDSLIVAASKMNTGAKYDNKAFKKSVGLNGVGIKAVNALSIDFKIQSYRDGESQMARFSKGILTEQERVLTSEKNGTLVTFLADEELFGNYI
;
A
#
# COMPACT_ATOMS: atom_id res chain seq x y z
N MET A 1 -33.26 -18.67 8.93
CA MET A 1 -32.36 -19.04 7.84
C MET A 1 -31.87 -17.79 7.18
N ASN A 2 -30.63 -17.41 7.49
CA ASN A 2 -30.05 -16.23 6.85
C ASN A 2 -29.62 -16.59 5.44
N THR A 3 -30.47 -16.26 4.49
CA THR A 3 -30.11 -16.29 3.09
C THR A 3 -29.21 -15.08 2.84
N TYR A 4 -27.92 -15.31 2.67
CA TYR A 4 -27.02 -14.28 2.17
C TYR A 4 -27.50 -13.89 0.78
N THR A 5 -27.87 -12.63 0.62
CA THR A 5 -28.22 -12.11 -0.70
C THR A 5 -26.95 -11.98 -1.53
N GLU A 6 -27.07 -12.06 -2.86
CA GLU A 6 -25.92 -11.82 -3.76
C GLU A 6 -25.17 -10.52 -3.45
N ASN A 7 -25.88 -9.52 -2.93
CA ASN A 7 -25.29 -8.26 -2.53
C ASN A 7 -24.40 -8.39 -1.28
N GLU A 8 -24.74 -9.28 -0.36
CA GLU A 8 -23.93 -9.54 0.83
C GLU A 8 -22.66 -10.31 0.49
N ILE A 9 -22.73 -11.20 -0.49
CA ILE A 9 -21.55 -11.92 -1.00
C ILE A 9 -20.63 -10.95 -1.77
N LYS A 10 -21.20 -9.99 -2.49
CA LYS A 10 -20.44 -8.97 -3.22
C LYS A 10 -19.84 -7.89 -2.32
N THR A 11 -20.28 -7.78 -1.08
CA THR A 11 -19.81 -6.77 -0.13
C THR A 11 -18.67 -7.23 0.77
N LEU A 12 -18.10 -8.41 0.51
CA LEU A 12 -16.85 -8.76 1.15
C LEU A 12 -15.82 -7.72 0.70
N GLU A 13 -15.49 -6.84 1.61
CA GLU A 13 -14.57 -5.76 1.34
C GLU A 13 -13.23 -6.30 0.85
N TRP A 14 -12.58 -5.55 -0.03
CA TRP A 14 -11.29 -5.92 -0.62
C TRP A 14 -10.24 -6.29 0.44
N ASN A 15 -10.23 -5.56 1.56
CA ASN A 15 -9.29 -5.79 2.65
C ASN A 15 -9.56 -7.09 3.38
N GLU A 16 -10.81 -7.47 3.54
CA GLU A 16 -11.18 -8.73 4.17
C GLU A 16 -10.74 -9.94 3.34
N HIS A 17 -10.85 -9.87 2.03
CA HIS A 17 -10.34 -10.91 1.14
C HIS A 17 -8.85 -11.13 1.35
N ILE A 18 -8.09 -10.06 1.39
CA ILE A 18 -6.65 -10.13 1.57
C ILE A 18 -6.31 -10.70 2.95
N ARG A 19 -6.99 -10.23 3.99
CA ARG A 19 -6.73 -10.67 5.36
C ARG A 19 -7.13 -12.12 5.61
N ARG A 20 -8.14 -12.61 4.93
CA ARG A 20 -8.57 -14.02 5.05
C ARG A 20 -7.63 -14.98 4.34
N ARG A 21 -7.03 -14.55 3.26
CA ARG A 21 -6.14 -15.39 2.44
C ARG A 21 -4.87 -14.62 2.06
N PRO A 22 -4.09 -14.18 3.05
CA PRO A 22 -2.90 -13.41 2.75
C PRO A 22 -1.89 -14.15 1.88
N GLY A 23 -1.85 -15.47 2.00
CA GLY A 23 -0.97 -16.30 1.20
C GLY A 23 -1.17 -16.19 -0.31
N MET A 24 -2.36 -15.82 -0.75
CA MET A 24 -2.64 -15.59 -2.18
C MET A 24 -1.95 -14.33 -2.71
N TYR A 25 -1.62 -13.40 -1.82
CA TYR A 25 -1.10 -12.08 -2.19
C TYR A 25 0.39 -11.92 -1.88
N ILE A 26 0.85 -12.50 -0.79
CA ILE A 26 2.23 -12.30 -0.31
C ILE A 26 2.99 -13.61 -0.06
N GLY A 27 2.39 -14.76 -0.34
CA GLY A 27 2.99 -16.05 -0.02
C GLY A 27 2.89 -16.38 1.46
N LYS A 28 3.83 -17.16 1.99
CA LYS A 28 3.77 -17.58 3.39
C LYS A 28 3.97 -16.39 4.33
N LEU A 29 3.24 -16.38 5.44
CA LEU A 29 3.34 -15.29 6.40
C LEU A 29 4.70 -15.27 7.10
N GLY A 30 5.07 -16.35 7.77
CA GLY A 30 6.35 -16.45 8.46
C GLY A 30 6.53 -15.44 9.59
N ASP A 31 7.68 -15.51 10.24
CA ASP A 31 8.07 -14.63 11.36
C ASP A 31 9.27 -13.73 11.04
N GLY A 32 9.73 -13.74 9.80
CA GLY A 32 10.90 -12.99 9.38
C GLY A 32 12.21 -13.76 9.47
N SER A 33 12.17 -15.02 9.89
CA SER A 33 13.38 -15.86 9.97
C SER A 33 13.86 -16.35 8.62
N SER A 34 13.01 -16.32 7.61
CA SER A 34 13.33 -16.74 6.25
C SER A 34 13.20 -15.56 5.29
N PRO A 35 14.08 -15.44 4.30
CA PRO A 35 14.06 -14.29 3.39
C PRO A 35 12.83 -14.21 2.48
N ASP A 36 12.06 -15.28 2.37
CA ASP A 36 10.81 -15.32 1.61
C ASP A 36 9.55 -15.14 2.47
N ASP A 37 9.72 -14.83 3.75
CA ASP A 37 8.58 -14.58 4.62
C ASP A 37 7.82 -13.32 4.22
N GLY A 38 6.50 -13.34 4.43
CA GLY A 38 5.60 -12.30 3.96
C GLY A 38 5.94 -10.89 4.44
N ILE A 39 6.56 -10.76 5.61
CA ILE A 39 6.97 -9.45 6.11
C ILE A 39 7.95 -8.76 5.15
N TYR A 40 8.84 -9.51 4.53
CA TYR A 40 9.76 -8.96 3.53
C TYR A 40 9.07 -8.67 2.21
N VAL A 41 8.02 -9.43 1.89
CA VAL A 41 7.20 -9.14 0.71
C VAL A 41 6.49 -7.80 0.86
N LEU A 42 5.98 -7.48 2.06
CA LEU A 42 5.38 -6.16 2.31
C LEU A 42 6.38 -5.03 2.08
N LEU A 43 7.58 -5.17 2.62
CA LEU A 43 8.63 -4.18 2.41
C LEU A 43 8.97 -4.04 0.93
N LYS A 44 9.13 -5.16 0.24
CA LYS A 44 9.43 -5.18 -1.19
C LYS A 44 8.36 -4.46 -2.01
N GLU A 45 7.08 -4.71 -1.72
CA GLU A 45 5.98 -4.09 -2.45
C GLU A 45 5.97 -2.56 -2.31
N VAL A 46 6.26 -2.05 -1.13
CA VAL A 46 6.37 -0.60 -0.92
C VAL A 46 7.59 -0.05 -1.64
N MET A 47 8.71 -0.75 -1.58
CA MET A 47 9.94 -0.32 -2.25
C MET A 47 9.81 -0.35 -3.77
N ASP A 48 9.13 -1.35 -4.33
CA ASP A 48 8.99 -1.52 -5.77
C ASP A 48 8.36 -0.29 -6.42
N ASN A 49 7.36 0.32 -5.79
CA ASN A 49 6.74 1.54 -6.32
C ASN A 49 7.74 2.70 -6.42
N SER A 50 8.56 2.86 -5.39
CA SER A 50 9.59 3.90 -5.36
C SER A 50 10.70 3.62 -6.37
N VAL A 51 11.09 2.36 -6.49
CA VAL A 51 12.10 1.92 -7.46
C VAL A 51 11.61 2.14 -8.90
N ASP A 52 10.34 1.88 -9.16
CA ASP A 52 9.74 2.12 -10.48
C ASP A 52 9.81 3.60 -10.86
N GLU A 53 9.50 4.50 -9.95
CA GLU A 53 9.62 5.94 -10.20
C GLU A 53 11.07 6.32 -10.54
N TYR A 54 12.02 5.83 -9.76
CA TYR A 54 13.43 6.06 -9.98
C TYR A 54 13.87 5.51 -11.35
N ALA A 55 13.46 4.31 -11.69
CA ALA A 55 13.81 3.65 -12.96
C ALA A 55 13.26 4.40 -14.17
N MET A 56 12.12 5.08 -14.01
CA MET A 56 11.55 5.94 -15.05
C MET A 56 12.22 7.32 -15.14
N GLY A 57 13.20 7.60 -14.31
CA GLY A 57 13.94 8.86 -14.31
C GLY A 57 13.38 9.93 -13.38
N TYR A 58 12.43 9.57 -12.51
CA TYR A 58 11.82 10.50 -11.57
C TYR A 58 12.40 10.32 -10.16
N GLY A 59 13.06 11.33 -9.67
CA GLY A 59 13.73 11.30 -8.37
C GLY A 59 15.11 10.68 -8.44
N LYS A 60 15.93 11.02 -7.46
CA LYS A 60 17.34 10.58 -7.38
C LYS A 60 17.64 9.85 -6.09
N GLN A 61 16.67 9.73 -5.19
CA GLN A 61 16.90 9.20 -3.86
C GLN A 61 15.65 8.49 -3.36
N ILE A 62 15.88 7.39 -2.68
CA ILE A 62 14.86 6.68 -1.90
C ILE A 62 15.43 6.56 -0.49
N VAL A 63 14.65 7.01 0.49
CA VAL A 63 15.04 6.93 1.91
C VAL A 63 14.17 5.90 2.60
N ILE A 64 14.80 4.89 3.19
CA ILE A 64 14.12 3.81 3.91
C ILE A 64 14.55 3.87 5.35
N SER A 65 13.59 3.82 6.25
CA SER A 65 13.81 3.81 7.69
C SER A 65 12.99 2.70 8.32
N ILE A 66 13.60 1.97 9.26
CA ILE A 66 12.92 0.96 10.05
C ILE A 66 13.24 1.23 11.51
N SER A 67 12.22 1.48 12.31
CA SER A 67 12.35 1.77 13.73
C SER A 67 11.18 1.15 14.49
N ASP A 68 11.46 0.29 15.46
CA ASP A 68 10.46 -0.40 16.26
C ASP A 68 9.37 -1.07 15.39
N LYS A 69 9.80 -1.79 14.35
CA LYS A 69 8.93 -2.47 13.37
C LYS A 69 8.15 -1.54 12.43
N VAL A 70 8.23 -0.23 12.63
CA VAL A 70 7.62 0.75 11.74
C VAL A 70 8.55 0.97 10.55
N VAL A 71 8.02 0.75 9.36
CA VAL A 71 8.76 0.93 8.11
C VAL A 71 8.30 2.21 7.44
N THR A 72 9.25 3.02 7.02
CA THR A 72 9.00 4.26 6.29
C THR A 72 9.81 4.26 5.00
N VAL A 73 9.15 4.54 3.88
CA VAL A 73 9.79 4.65 2.57
C VAL A 73 9.38 5.97 1.94
N ARG A 74 10.37 6.82 1.66
CA ARG A 74 10.19 8.13 1.02
C ARG A 74 10.89 8.14 -0.33
N ASP A 75 10.15 8.38 -1.40
CA ASP A 75 10.76 8.67 -2.68
C ASP A 75 10.57 10.14 -3.05
N TYR A 76 11.30 10.56 -4.06
CA TYR A 76 11.27 11.92 -4.58
C TYR A 76 10.87 11.92 -6.05
N GLY A 77 9.98 10.99 -6.40
CA GLY A 77 9.39 10.91 -7.73
C GLY A 77 8.31 11.95 -7.96
N ARG A 78 7.41 11.65 -8.88
CA ARG A 78 6.33 12.58 -9.23
C ARG A 78 5.28 12.75 -8.14
N GLY A 79 5.16 11.78 -7.26
CA GLY A 79 4.05 11.65 -6.34
C GLY A 79 2.81 11.05 -7.01
N ILE A 80 2.01 10.33 -6.24
CA ILE A 80 0.72 9.83 -6.71
C ILE A 80 -0.21 11.03 -6.88
N PRO A 81 -1.00 11.11 -7.98
CA PRO A 81 -2.00 12.17 -8.10
C PRO A 81 -2.86 12.24 -6.84
N LEU A 82 -2.99 13.43 -6.27
CA LEU A 82 -3.56 13.60 -4.92
C LEU A 82 -4.99 13.03 -4.82
N ASP A 83 -5.81 13.22 -5.84
CA ASP A 83 -7.19 12.73 -5.85
C ASP A 83 -7.28 11.20 -6.02
N SER A 84 -6.19 10.57 -6.45
CA SER A 84 -6.12 9.11 -6.65
C SER A 84 -5.49 8.36 -5.49
N LEU A 85 -5.04 9.06 -4.46
CA LEU A 85 -4.25 8.46 -3.38
C LEU A 85 -5.01 7.35 -2.65
N ILE A 86 -6.24 7.61 -2.26
CA ILE A 86 -7.06 6.66 -1.52
C ILE A 86 -7.37 5.44 -2.39
N VAL A 87 -7.69 5.64 -3.65
CA VAL A 87 -7.96 4.55 -4.60
C VAL A 87 -6.72 3.73 -4.86
N ALA A 88 -5.56 4.37 -4.96
CA ALA A 88 -4.28 3.67 -5.16
C ALA A 88 -3.93 2.76 -3.98
N ALA A 89 -4.25 3.17 -2.76
CA ALA A 89 -3.90 2.45 -1.53
C ALA A 89 -4.97 1.47 -1.06
N SER A 90 -6.20 1.60 -1.56
CA SER A 90 -7.35 0.81 -1.11
C SER A 90 -8.15 0.33 -2.32
N LYS A 91 -9.22 -0.36 -2.13
CA LYS A 91 -10.14 -0.81 -3.19
C LYS A 91 -9.46 -1.56 -4.32
N MET A 92 -9.59 -2.86 -4.28
CA MET A 92 -9.21 -3.67 -5.42
C MET A 92 -9.99 -3.22 -6.64
N ASN A 93 -9.26 -3.00 -7.69
CA ASN A 93 -9.85 -2.59 -8.92
C ASN A 93 -10.61 -3.75 -9.56
N THR A 94 -11.91 -3.62 -9.63
CA THR A 94 -12.79 -4.66 -10.14
C THR A 94 -13.19 -4.42 -11.59
N GLY A 95 -12.63 -3.44 -12.27
CA GLY A 95 -13.11 -3.10 -13.59
C GLY A 95 -12.06 -2.74 -14.61
N ALA A 96 -12.35 -3.07 -15.86
CA ALA A 96 -11.64 -2.63 -17.03
C ALA A 96 -11.53 -1.10 -17.13
N LYS A 97 -12.24 -0.37 -16.29
CA LYS A 97 -12.24 1.09 -16.23
C LYS A 97 -10.88 1.69 -15.90
N TYR A 98 -10.00 0.88 -15.38
CA TYR A 98 -8.65 1.31 -15.01
C TYR A 98 -7.60 0.66 -15.88
N ASP A 99 -8.01 0.24 -17.06
CA ASP A 99 -7.08 -0.24 -18.05
C ASP A 99 -6.22 0.91 -18.54
N ASN A 100 -5.54 1.49 -17.62
CA ASN A 100 -4.58 2.51 -17.87
C ASN A 100 -3.24 1.80 -18.05
N LYS A 101 -2.82 1.64 -19.30
CA LYS A 101 -1.57 0.97 -19.64
C LYS A 101 -0.38 1.57 -18.92
N ALA A 102 -0.43 2.87 -18.62
CA ALA A 102 0.61 3.55 -17.86
C ALA A 102 0.59 3.13 -16.39
N PHE A 103 -0.58 2.88 -15.82
CA PHE A 103 -0.73 2.42 -14.45
C PHE A 103 -0.25 0.98 -14.30
N LYS A 104 -0.58 0.10 -15.24
CA LYS A 104 -0.11 -1.28 -15.24
C LYS A 104 1.41 -1.40 -15.36
N LYS A 105 2.05 -0.48 -16.05
CA LYS A 105 3.51 -0.48 -16.20
C LYS A 105 4.23 0.04 -14.95
N SER A 106 3.58 0.88 -14.14
CA SER A 106 4.23 1.54 -13.01
C SER A 106 4.03 0.85 -11.68
N VAL A 107 3.02 -0.01 -11.51
CA VAL A 107 2.60 -0.53 -10.20
C VAL A 107 2.86 -2.04 -10.05
N GLY A 108 3.65 -2.63 -10.96
CA GLY A 108 3.90 -4.07 -10.95
C GLY A 108 2.73 -4.87 -11.53
N LEU A 109 2.93 -6.15 -11.65
CA LEU A 109 2.09 -7.05 -12.44
C LEU A 109 0.67 -7.22 -11.94
N ASN A 110 0.39 -6.99 -10.65
CA ASN A 110 -0.89 -7.35 -10.07
C ASN A 110 -1.74 -6.16 -9.59
N GLY A 111 -1.19 -4.95 -9.55
CA GLY A 111 -1.91 -3.76 -9.06
C GLY A 111 -2.38 -3.86 -7.61
N VAL A 112 -1.89 -4.84 -6.86
CA VAL A 112 -2.35 -5.11 -5.49
C VAL A 112 -1.26 -4.92 -4.44
N GLY A 113 -0.03 -4.64 -4.83
CA GLY A 113 1.10 -4.58 -3.92
C GLY A 113 0.87 -3.68 -2.71
N ILE A 114 0.68 -2.40 -2.93
CA ILE A 114 0.42 -1.42 -1.85
C ILE A 114 -0.89 -1.76 -1.10
N LYS A 115 -1.89 -2.23 -1.81
CA LYS A 115 -3.19 -2.60 -1.21
C LYS A 115 -3.04 -3.76 -0.25
N ALA A 116 -2.21 -4.75 -0.59
CA ALA A 116 -1.91 -5.86 0.32
C ALA A 116 -1.19 -5.38 1.57
N VAL A 117 -0.21 -4.48 1.44
CA VAL A 117 0.47 -3.89 2.59
C VAL A 117 -0.52 -3.18 3.51
N ASN A 118 -1.40 -2.38 2.94
CA ASN A 118 -2.44 -1.67 3.69
C ASN A 118 -3.34 -2.65 4.45
N ALA A 119 -3.91 -3.63 3.76
CA ALA A 119 -4.84 -4.58 4.36
C ALA A 119 -4.20 -5.41 5.48
N LEU A 120 -2.90 -5.68 5.40
CA LEU A 120 -2.18 -6.53 6.35
C LEU A 120 -1.43 -5.73 7.42
N SER A 121 -1.71 -4.43 7.54
CA SER A 121 -1.09 -3.55 8.52
C SER A 121 -2.12 -3.03 9.52
N ILE A 122 -1.71 -2.92 10.77
CA ILE A 122 -2.55 -2.26 11.80
C ILE A 122 -2.49 -0.74 11.67
N ASP A 123 -1.42 -0.23 11.09
CA ASP A 123 -1.29 1.19 10.77
C ASP A 123 -0.61 1.31 9.41
N PHE A 124 -1.25 2.01 8.51
CA PHE A 124 -0.74 2.27 7.17
C PHE A 124 -1.05 3.71 6.82
N LYS A 125 0.00 4.49 6.60
CA LYS A 125 -0.13 5.88 6.18
C LYS A 125 0.55 6.07 4.84
N ILE A 126 -0.15 6.67 3.90
CA ILE A 126 0.40 7.05 2.62
C ILE A 126 0.19 8.55 2.42
N GLN A 127 1.21 9.21 1.93
CA GLN A 127 1.19 10.64 1.69
C GLN A 127 1.85 10.94 0.37
N SER A 128 1.23 11.79 -0.41
CA SER A 128 1.75 12.23 -1.69
C SER A 128 1.96 13.73 -1.67
N TYR A 129 3.08 14.15 -2.22
CA TYR A 129 3.48 15.55 -2.33
C TYR A 129 3.58 15.89 -3.81
N ARG A 130 2.75 16.84 -4.27
CA ARG A 130 2.74 17.29 -5.66
C ARG A 130 2.51 18.79 -5.75
N ASP A 131 3.47 19.47 -6.34
CA ASP A 131 3.34 20.88 -6.72
C ASP A 131 2.87 21.81 -5.61
N GLY A 132 3.40 21.63 -4.41
CA GLY A 132 3.12 22.48 -3.26
C GLY A 132 1.91 22.05 -2.45
N GLU A 133 1.29 20.93 -2.77
CA GLU A 133 0.18 20.35 -2.01
C GLU A 133 0.51 18.94 -1.56
N SER A 134 -0.12 18.52 -0.48
CA SER A 134 0.02 17.18 0.08
C SER A 134 -1.34 16.59 0.39
N GLN A 135 -1.53 15.34 0.04
CA GLN A 135 -2.67 14.53 0.47
C GLN A 135 -2.15 13.38 1.32
N MET A 136 -2.75 13.18 2.47
CA MET A 136 -2.46 12.07 3.38
C MET A 136 -3.70 11.20 3.52
N ALA A 137 -3.50 9.90 3.60
CA ALA A 137 -4.54 8.94 3.95
C ALA A 137 -3.96 7.92 4.93
N ARG A 138 -4.70 7.64 5.99
CA ARG A 138 -4.30 6.68 7.02
C ARG A 138 -5.36 5.60 7.14
N PHE A 139 -4.90 4.38 7.32
CA PHE A 139 -5.75 3.20 7.36
C PHE A 139 -5.33 2.29 8.52
N SER A 140 -6.27 1.50 8.99
CA SER A 140 -5.99 0.34 9.85
C SER A 140 -6.67 -0.87 9.24
N LYS A 141 -5.89 -1.90 8.93
CA LYS A 141 -6.39 -3.15 8.33
C LYS A 141 -7.20 -2.89 7.05
N GLY A 142 -6.78 -1.89 6.28
CA GLY A 142 -7.44 -1.49 5.04
C GLY A 142 -8.62 -0.54 5.20
N ILE A 143 -8.98 -0.17 6.42
CA ILE A 143 -10.09 0.74 6.70
C ILE A 143 -9.56 2.16 6.86
N LEU A 144 -10.05 3.08 6.06
CA LEU A 144 -9.67 4.49 6.13
C LEU A 144 -10.08 5.09 7.47
N THR A 145 -9.11 5.64 8.20
CA THR A 145 -9.33 6.26 9.51
C THR A 145 -9.14 7.76 9.50
N GLU A 146 -8.31 8.28 8.59
CA GLU A 146 -7.97 9.70 8.55
C GLU A 146 -7.54 10.09 7.15
N GLN A 147 -7.85 11.31 6.75
CA GLN A 147 -7.32 11.91 5.53
C GLN A 147 -7.19 13.40 5.70
N GLU A 148 -6.21 13.99 5.04
CA GLU A 148 -5.94 15.41 5.16
C GLU A 148 -5.26 15.94 3.89
N ARG A 149 -5.69 17.11 3.44
CA ARG A 149 -5.02 17.83 2.35
C ARG A 149 -4.53 19.17 2.87
N VAL A 150 -3.25 19.44 2.69
CA VAL A 150 -2.62 20.67 3.17
C VAL A 150 -1.65 21.21 2.12
N LEU A 151 -1.33 22.48 2.23
CA LEU A 151 -0.22 23.08 1.49
C LEU A 151 1.09 22.61 2.13
N THR A 152 2.13 22.47 1.33
CA THR A 152 3.42 21.99 1.81
C THR A 152 4.56 22.61 1.02
N SER A 153 5.72 22.73 1.67
CA SER A 153 6.98 23.07 1.03
C SER A 153 7.81 21.84 0.67
N GLU A 154 7.29 20.63 0.99
CA GLU A 154 7.99 19.41 0.67
C GLU A 154 8.13 19.19 -0.83
N LYS A 155 9.23 18.57 -1.23
CA LYS A 155 9.48 18.18 -2.61
C LYS A 155 8.51 17.07 -3.02
N ASN A 156 8.17 17.03 -4.30
CA ASN A 156 7.32 16.00 -4.86
C ASN A 156 7.81 14.60 -4.52
N GLY A 157 6.88 13.69 -4.41
CA GLY A 157 7.16 12.28 -4.15
C GLY A 157 6.10 11.63 -3.27
N THR A 158 6.42 10.46 -2.77
CA THR A 158 5.51 9.66 -1.95
C THR A 158 6.19 9.22 -0.68
N LEU A 159 5.43 9.21 0.40
CA LEU A 159 5.87 8.71 1.70
C LEU A 159 4.88 7.64 2.16
N VAL A 160 5.40 6.43 2.40
CA VAL A 160 4.60 5.33 2.96
C VAL A 160 5.19 4.96 4.31
N THR A 161 4.35 4.86 5.31
CA THR A 161 4.72 4.39 6.64
C THR A 161 3.76 3.26 7.02
N PHE A 162 4.27 2.12 7.45
CA PHE A 162 3.40 1.04 7.85
C PHE A 162 3.95 0.24 9.03
N LEU A 163 3.02 -0.33 9.79
CA LEU A 163 3.27 -1.28 10.86
C LEU A 163 2.42 -2.52 10.58
N ALA A 164 3.08 -3.63 10.25
CA ALA A 164 2.40 -4.87 9.91
C ALA A 164 1.65 -5.44 11.13
N ASP A 165 0.58 -6.18 10.86
CA ASP A 165 -0.27 -6.75 11.89
C ASP A 165 0.42 -7.96 12.55
N GLU A 166 0.79 -7.82 13.81
CA GLU A 166 1.44 -8.87 14.58
C GLU A 166 0.57 -10.13 14.76
N GLU A 167 -0.74 -9.98 14.72
CA GLU A 167 -1.63 -11.14 14.79
C GLU A 167 -1.47 -12.05 13.57
N LEU A 168 -1.08 -11.50 12.42
CA LEU A 168 -0.86 -12.27 11.20
C LEU A 168 0.58 -12.75 11.06
N PHE A 169 1.54 -11.91 11.37
CA PHE A 169 2.97 -12.18 11.15
C PHE A 169 3.69 -12.72 12.39
N GLY A 170 3.00 -12.81 13.51
CA GLY A 170 3.62 -13.21 14.77
C GLY A 170 4.60 -12.16 15.27
N ASN A 171 5.50 -12.57 16.14
CA ASN A 171 6.49 -11.68 16.72
C ASN A 171 7.72 -11.61 15.79
N TYR A 172 7.60 -10.88 14.70
CA TYR A 172 8.72 -10.68 13.79
C TYR A 172 9.71 -9.64 14.34
N ILE A 173 10.96 -9.75 13.92
CA ILE A 173 12.05 -8.88 14.38
C ILE A 173 12.30 -7.77 13.36
#